data_6b0c274afa76254eb683805b585fad8a
#
_entry.id   6b0c274afa76254eb683805b585fad8a
#
_cell.length_a   1.000
_cell.length_b   1.000
_cell.length_c   1.000
_cell.angle_alpha   90.00
_cell.angle_beta   90.00
_cell.angle_gamma   90.00
#
_symmetry.space_group_name_H-M   'P 1'
#
loop_
_entity.id
_entity.type
_entity.pdbx_description
1 polymer ?
#
loop_
_entity_poly.entity_id
_entity_poly.type
_entity_poly.pdbx_seq_one_letter_code
_entity_poly.pdbx_strand_id
1 'polypeptide(L)'
;MLRILDASSPVKPAGCGKTESARGRPLARSRQCRIPRCGCYTLCVRRLIVNADDFGLTAGVNRATVETHIGGVVSSATLMANGARFEDAVTAARSAPNLSVGCHVVLVDGTPVSPPGTLDTLVAIRSAEPDKFYSSLSAFAARAMLGGFDRDQLVAEVTAQIRKIQATGLQVTHLDTHKHAHIFPEILTALLRAARMCGVLAIRNPIVPVKALPARQFRGKPHLWKRYGQVRMLHTFSGQFHQRTTRAGLVTPDGVLGVIETGSLGISLLRQTLANLPEGTWELVCHPGYNDADLRAVRTRLLDAREEERRLLTSAELRKFLDEQKIRVISYREFVETFTENRP
;
A
#
# COMPACT_ATOMS: atom_id res chain seq x y z
N MET A 1 59.80 -6.85 31.94
CA MET A 1 61.09 -6.49 31.27
C MET A 1 60.74 -5.48 30.20
N LEU A 2 61.21 -4.33 30.45
CA LEU A 2 61.86 -3.23 29.69
C LEU A 2 61.03 -2.69 28.50
N ARG A 3 60.57 -1.45 28.65
CA ARG A 3 61.20 -0.11 28.43
C ARG A 3 61.20 0.26 26.96
N ILE A 4 60.66 1.34 26.52
CA ILE A 4 60.79 2.78 26.73
C ILE A 4 61.12 3.43 25.37
N LEU A 5 60.56 4.50 25.04
CA LEU A 5 60.84 5.90 24.66
C LEU A 5 60.46 6.20 23.21
N ASP A 6 60.18 7.37 22.77
CA ASP A 6 59.73 8.66 23.29
C ASP A 6 59.59 9.62 22.10
N ALA A 7 58.72 10.58 22.24
CA ALA A 7 58.76 11.96 21.74
C ALA A 7 58.94 12.31 20.26
N SER A 8 58.03 13.12 19.72
CA SER A 8 58.20 14.55 19.60
C SER A 8 57.08 15.27 18.81
N SER A 9 56.41 16.19 19.47
CA SER A 9 55.77 17.38 18.88
C SER A 9 56.84 18.49 18.73
N PRO A 10 56.55 19.71 18.29
CA PRO A 10 55.47 20.32 17.53
C PRO A 10 55.96 21.27 16.41
N VAL A 11 55.09 21.89 15.61
CA VAL A 11 55.27 23.27 15.11
C VAL A 11 53.92 23.88 14.67
N LYS A 12 53.55 24.99 15.31
CA LYS A 12 52.68 26.04 14.76
C LYS A 12 53.57 27.14 14.13
N PRO A 13 53.02 27.90 13.16
CA PRO A 13 52.86 29.34 13.36
C PRO A 13 51.48 29.86 12.89
N ALA A 14 50.87 30.77 13.66
CA ALA A 14 50.79 32.23 13.50
C ALA A 14 50.31 32.69 12.10
N GLY A 15 49.19 33.37 11.88
CA GLY A 15 48.51 34.43 12.58
C GLY A 15 48.36 35.60 11.62
N CYS A 16 47.17 36.15 11.48
CA CYS A 16 46.81 37.50 11.00
C CYS A 16 45.43 37.43 10.31
N GLY A 17 44.46 38.18 10.69
CA GLY A 17 44.13 39.51 10.73
C GLY A 17 42.60 39.63 10.80
N LYS A 18 42.10 40.41 11.74
CA LYS A 18 40.71 40.81 11.89
C LYS A 18 40.32 41.86 10.84
N THR A 19 39.14 41.73 10.26
CA THR A 19 38.31 42.90 9.89
C THR A 19 36.84 42.55 10.12
N GLU A 20 36.17 43.43 10.83
CA GLU A 20 34.73 43.44 11.14
C GLU A 20 33.85 43.83 9.95
N SER A 21 32.61 43.47 10.11
CA SER A 21 31.38 44.16 9.66
C SER A 21 30.61 43.53 8.49
N ALA A 22 29.46 42.96 8.79
CA ALA A 22 28.14 43.41 8.35
C ALA A 22 27.08 42.35 8.62
N ARG A 23 26.00 42.77 9.24
CA ARG A 23 24.84 41.98 9.65
C ARG A 23 24.06 41.47 8.43
N GLY A 24 23.92 40.14 8.29
CA GLY A 24 23.05 39.51 7.36
C GLY A 24 22.36 38.32 8.03
N ARG A 25 20.99 38.31 8.02
CA ARG A 25 20.16 37.24 8.58
C ARG A 25 20.49 35.89 7.96
N PRO A 26 20.53 34.78 8.73
CA PRO A 26 20.76 33.47 8.14
C PRO A 26 19.50 32.94 7.46
N LEU A 27 19.58 32.74 6.17
CA LEU A 27 18.68 31.91 5.39
C LEU A 27 18.81 30.45 5.87
N ALA A 28 17.67 29.81 6.11
CA ALA A 28 17.58 28.43 6.51
C ALA A 28 18.30 27.52 5.49
N ARG A 29 19.41 26.92 5.90
CA ARG A 29 20.12 25.90 5.12
C ARG A 29 19.29 24.63 5.06
N SER A 30 18.81 24.29 3.87
CA SER A 30 18.35 22.97 3.52
C SER A 30 19.41 21.93 3.91
N ARG A 31 19.04 20.95 4.72
CA ARG A 31 19.90 19.81 5.03
C ARG A 31 20.11 19.01 3.74
N GLN A 32 21.19 19.25 3.02
CA GLN A 32 21.67 18.35 1.99
C GLN A 32 22.12 17.05 2.65
N CYS A 33 21.42 15.97 2.32
CA CYS A 33 21.82 14.63 2.65
C CYS A 33 23.17 14.36 1.95
N ARG A 34 24.27 14.23 2.71
CA ARG A 34 25.57 13.81 2.17
C ARG A 34 25.50 12.32 1.90
N ILE A 35 25.28 11.96 0.65
CA ILE A 35 25.45 10.59 0.16
C ILE A 35 26.96 10.32 0.00
N PRO A 36 27.49 9.19 0.50
CA PRO A 36 28.89 8.80 0.22
C PRO A 36 29.03 8.57 -1.29
N ARG A 37 30.04 9.15 -1.90
CA ARG A 37 30.41 8.87 -3.30
C ARG A 37 30.99 7.47 -3.40
N CYS A 38 30.13 6.48 -3.53
CA CYS A 38 30.47 5.19 -4.11
C CYS A 38 29.97 5.20 -5.55
N GLY A 39 30.82 4.90 -6.50
CA GLY A 39 30.59 5.08 -7.94
C GLY A 39 29.64 4.05 -8.55
N CYS A 40 28.43 3.89 -7.99
CA CYS A 40 27.29 3.28 -8.64
C CYS A 40 26.33 4.39 -9.06
N TYR A 41 26.21 4.63 -10.36
CA TYR A 41 25.10 5.37 -10.93
C TYR A 41 23.84 4.54 -10.66
N THR A 42 23.25 4.67 -9.47
CA THR A 42 21.88 4.22 -9.23
C THR A 42 21.00 5.14 -10.06
N LEU A 43 20.62 4.69 -11.26
CA LEU A 43 19.61 5.34 -12.05
C LEU A 43 18.43 5.58 -11.13
N CYS A 44 18.07 6.82 -10.91
CA CYS A 44 16.88 7.23 -10.18
C CYS A 44 15.66 6.62 -10.86
N VAL A 45 15.15 5.53 -10.31
CA VAL A 45 14.11 4.72 -10.98
C VAL A 45 12.79 4.96 -10.28
N ARG A 46 11.80 5.42 -11.07
CA ARG A 46 10.39 5.44 -10.65
C ARG A 46 9.79 4.06 -10.92
N ARG A 47 9.38 3.36 -9.87
CA ARG A 47 8.73 2.06 -9.94
C ARG A 47 7.28 2.18 -9.52
N LEU A 48 6.40 1.45 -10.21
CA LEU A 48 4.98 1.43 -9.95
C LEU A 48 4.51 -0.01 -9.79
N ILE A 49 3.92 -0.33 -8.65
CA ILE A 49 3.16 -1.56 -8.45
C ILE A 49 1.72 -1.22 -8.79
N VAL A 50 1.09 -1.92 -9.73
CA VAL A 50 -0.32 -1.75 -10.05
C VAL A 50 -1.06 -2.92 -9.42
N ASN A 51 -1.79 -2.64 -8.32
CA ASN A 51 -2.48 -3.67 -7.54
C ASN A 51 -3.99 -3.62 -7.74
N ALA A 52 -4.56 -4.73 -8.17
CA ALA A 52 -6.00 -4.92 -8.28
C ALA A 52 -6.58 -5.42 -6.95
N ASP A 53 -7.42 -4.61 -6.33
CA ASP A 53 -8.11 -4.95 -5.08
C ASP A 53 -9.38 -5.80 -5.35
N ASP A 54 -9.91 -6.41 -4.30
CA ASP A 54 -11.16 -7.19 -4.29
C ASP A 54 -11.12 -8.47 -5.17
N PHE A 55 -9.97 -9.03 -5.49
CA PHE A 55 -9.89 -10.32 -6.18
C PHE A 55 -10.58 -11.39 -5.32
N GLY A 56 -11.50 -12.17 -5.89
CA GLY A 56 -12.35 -13.12 -5.16
C GLY A 56 -13.75 -12.59 -4.82
N LEU A 57 -14.05 -11.34 -5.11
CA LEU A 57 -15.35 -10.73 -4.81
C LEU A 57 -16.48 -11.31 -5.70
N THR A 58 -16.32 -11.23 -7.03
CA THR A 58 -17.24 -11.79 -8.03
C THR A 58 -16.47 -12.43 -9.19
N ALA A 59 -17.12 -13.28 -9.97
CA ALA A 59 -16.51 -13.87 -11.17
C ALA A 59 -16.07 -12.80 -12.19
N GLY A 60 -16.86 -11.73 -12.34
CA GLY A 60 -16.54 -10.61 -13.20
C GLY A 60 -15.32 -9.81 -12.75
N VAL A 61 -15.11 -9.67 -11.43
CA VAL A 61 -13.90 -9.06 -10.87
C VAL A 61 -12.70 -9.96 -11.10
N ASN A 62 -12.82 -11.27 -10.88
CA ASN A 62 -11.73 -12.23 -11.10
C ASN A 62 -11.26 -12.22 -12.55
N ARG A 63 -12.19 -12.31 -13.50
CA ARG A 63 -11.89 -12.25 -14.94
C ARG A 63 -11.20 -10.94 -15.31
N ALA A 64 -11.71 -9.79 -14.85
CA ALA A 64 -11.13 -8.49 -15.14
C ALA A 64 -9.71 -8.33 -14.56
N THR A 65 -9.46 -8.87 -13.38
CA THR A 65 -8.12 -8.86 -12.75
C THR A 65 -7.11 -9.61 -13.62
N VAL A 66 -7.43 -10.82 -14.07
CA VAL A 66 -6.54 -11.61 -14.95
C VAL A 66 -6.39 -10.96 -16.33
N GLU A 67 -7.49 -10.45 -16.92
CA GLU A 67 -7.44 -9.72 -18.19
C GLU A 67 -6.53 -8.49 -18.13
N THR A 68 -6.65 -7.69 -17.08
CA THR A 68 -5.81 -6.49 -16.89
C THR A 68 -4.37 -6.81 -16.53
N HIS A 69 -4.09 -8.01 -16.03
CA HIS A 69 -2.73 -8.52 -15.86
C HIS A 69 -2.13 -8.99 -17.19
N ILE A 70 -2.81 -9.86 -17.93
CA ILE A 70 -2.28 -10.44 -19.16
C ILE A 70 -2.20 -9.40 -20.28
N GLY A 71 -3.27 -8.65 -20.48
CA GLY A 71 -3.42 -7.66 -21.55
C GLY A 71 -3.18 -6.21 -21.12
N GLY A 72 -2.79 -5.95 -19.89
CA GLY A 72 -2.71 -4.61 -19.32
C GLY A 72 -1.44 -4.32 -18.53
N VAL A 73 -1.59 -3.51 -17.49
CA VAL A 73 -0.50 -3.04 -16.64
C VAL A 73 -0.59 -3.53 -15.19
N VAL A 74 -1.61 -4.33 -14.84
CA VAL A 74 -1.74 -4.90 -13.49
C VAL A 74 -0.60 -5.89 -13.23
N SER A 75 0.14 -5.69 -12.15
CA SER A 75 1.28 -6.52 -11.77
C SER A 75 1.03 -7.36 -10.51
N SER A 76 0.07 -6.93 -9.70
CA SER A 76 -0.29 -7.58 -8.44
C SER A 76 -1.80 -7.52 -8.22
N ALA A 77 -2.31 -8.41 -7.38
CA ALA A 77 -3.70 -8.38 -6.93
C ALA A 77 -3.81 -8.86 -5.48
N THR A 78 -4.79 -8.35 -4.74
CA THR A 78 -5.05 -8.81 -3.38
C THR A 78 -6.35 -9.60 -3.30
N LEU A 79 -6.22 -10.87 -2.86
CA LEU A 79 -7.27 -11.89 -2.82
C LEU A 79 -8.01 -11.84 -1.48
N MET A 80 -9.34 -11.74 -1.54
CA MET A 80 -10.25 -11.83 -0.39
C MET A 80 -10.46 -13.30 -0.02
N ALA A 81 -9.88 -13.75 1.10
CA ALA A 81 -10.02 -15.13 1.57
C ALA A 81 -11.47 -15.53 1.90
N ASN A 82 -12.31 -14.55 2.21
CA ASN A 82 -13.73 -14.69 2.49
C ASN A 82 -14.63 -14.20 1.35
N GLY A 83 -14.05 -13.95 0.17
CA GLY A 83 -14.80 -13.56 -1.02
C GLY A 83 -15.72 -14.67 -1.52
N ALA A 84 -16.90 -14.31 -2.02
CA ALA A 84 -17.91 -15.27 -2.52
C ALA A 84 -17.40 -16.11 -3.71
N ARG A 85 -16.38 -15.61 -4.43
CA ARG A 85 -15.75 -16.29 -5.57
C ARG A 85 -14.27 -16.61 -5.32
N PHE A 86 -13.96 -16.97 -4.07
CA PHE A 86 -12.59 -17.30 -3.65
C PHE A 86 -11.98 -18.42 -4.49
N GLU A 87 -12.65 -19.57 -4.64
CA GLU A 87 -12.13 -20.74 -5.37
C GLU A 87 -11.94 -20.43 -6.87
N ASP A 88 -12.84 -19.65 -7.46
CA ASP A 88 -12.72 -19.17 -8.84
C ASP A 88 -11.48 -18.26 -8.98
N ALA A 89 -11.23 -17.37 -8.02
CA ALA A 89 -10.05 -16.53 -8.01
C ALA A 89 -8.75 -17.33 -7.85
N VAL A 90 -8.74 -18.37 -7.02
CA VAL A 90 -7.59 -19.27 -6.88
C VAL A 90 -7.27 -19.96 -8.21
N THR A 91 -8.31 -20.44 -8.91
CA THR A 91 -8.15 -21.06 -10.24
C THR A 91 -7.63 -20.04 -11.25
N ALA A 92 -8.17 -18.84 -11.26
CA ALA A 92 -7.74 -17.74 -12.12
C ALA A 92 -6.30 -17.31 -11.83
N ALA A 93 -5.88 -17.23 -10.56
CA ALA A 93 -4.51 -16.93 -10.17
C ALA A 93 -3.50 -18.00 -10.67
N ARG A 94 -3.87 -19.27 -10.60
CA ARG A 94 -3.03 -20.36 -11.12
C ARG A 94 -2.84 -20.28 -12.63
N SER A 95 -3.81 -19.76 -13.39
CA SER A 95 -3.68 -19.53 -14.84
C SER A 95 -2.82 -18.32 -15.18
N ALA A 96 -2.48 -17.47 -14.20
CA ALA A 96 -1.68 -16.28 -14.35
C ALA A 96 -0.48 -16.28 -13.38
N PRO A 97 0.51 -17.17 -13.55
CA PRO A 97 1.59 -17.42 -12.58
C PRO A 97 2.48 -16.20 -12.31
N ASN A 98 2.51 -15.24 -13.23
CA ASN A 98 3.26 -13.99 -13.10
C ASN A 98 2.49 -12.93 -12.28
N LEU A 99 1.20 -13.12 -12.03
CA LEU A 99 0.43 -12.24 -11.14
C LEU A 99 0.90 -12.44 -9.69
N SER A 100 1.37 -11.37 -9.08
CA SER A 100 1.75 -11.40 -7.66
C SER A 100 0.49 -11.32 -6.79
N VAL A 101 0.20 -12.38 -6.04
CA VAL A 101 -1.02 -12.46 -5.22
C VAL A 101 -0.71 -12.10 -3.77
N GLY A 102 -1.44 -11.12 -3.22
CA GLY A 102 -1.45 -10.75 -1.81
C GLY A 102 -2.75 -11.18 -1.12
N CYS A 103 -2.88 -10.91 0.17
CA CYS A 103 -4.12 -11.08 0.92
C CYS A 103 -4.82 -9.74 1.15
N HIS A 104 -6.04 -9.60 0.61
CA HIS A 104 -6.95 -8.48 0.89
C HIS A 104 -7.72 -8.79 2.17
N VAL A 105 -7.15 -8.40 3.31
CA VAL A 105 -7.73 -8.71 4.61
C VAL A 105 -9.04 -7.96 4.82
N VAL A 106 -10.11 -8.70 5.05
CA VAL A 106 -11.45 -8.16 5.29
C VAL A 106 -11.76 -8.22 6.78
N LEU A 107 -11.98 -7.05 7.40
CA LEU A 107 -12.40 -6.91 8.80
C LEU A 107 -13.66 -6.04 8.93
N VAL A 108 -14.17 -5.57 7.80
CA VAL A 108 -15.37 -4.73 7.72
C VAL A 108 -16.15 -5.11 6.46
N ASP A 109 -17.47 -5.19 6.57
CA ASP A 109 -18.38 -5.46 5.46
C ASP A 109 -18.13 -6.84 4.78
N GLY A 110 -18.10 -7.89 5.59
CA GLY A 110 -17.88 -9.26 5.13
C GLY A 110 -18.16 -10.29 6.22
N THR A 111 -17.85 -11.54 5.93
CA THR A 111 -17.98 -12.67 6.86
C THR A 111 -16.60 -13.14 7.29
N PRO A 112 -16.36 -13.44 8.59
CA PRO A 112 -15.10 -14.02 9.04
C PRO A 112 -14.75 -15.34 8.37
N VAL A 113 -13.45 -15.65 8.30
CA VAL A 113 -12.92 -16.99 7.98
C VAL A 113 -12.88 -17.86 9.23
N SER A 114 -12.62 -17.27 10.37
CA SER A 114 -12.61 -17.96 11.66
C SER A 114 -14.02 -18.43 12.05
N PRO A 115 -14.14 -19.49 12.87
CA PRO A 115 -15.45 -20.02 13.29
C PRO A 115 -16.31 -18.96 13.99
N PRO A 116 -17.64 -18.99 13.80
CA PRO A 116 -18.57 -18.18 14.57
C PRO A 116 -18.38 -18.36 16.08
N GLY A 117 -18.61 -17.29 16.86
CA GLY A 117 -18.46 -17.31 18.33
C GLY A 117 -17.02 -17.17 18.85
N THR A 118 -16.01 -17.12 17.98
CA THR A 118 -14.61 -16.89 18.38
C THR A 118 -14.17 -15.43 18.23
N LEU A 119 -15.03 -14.55 17.69
CA LEU A 119 -14.71 -13.18 17.29
C LEU A 119 -15.70 -12.16 17.83
N ASP A 120 -16.10 -12.27 19.08
CA ASP A 120 -17.17 -11.45 19.69
C ASP A 120 -16.98 -9.94 19.55
N THR A 121 -15.72 -9.49 19.51
CA THR A 121 -15.45 -8.04 19.37
C THR A 121 -15.43 -7.58 17.94
N LEU A 122 -15.23 -8.46 16.96
CA LEU A 122 -15.11 -8.14 15.52
C LEU A 122 -16.43 -8.22 14.78
N VAL A 123 -17.41 -8.97 15.29
CA VAL A 123 -18.71 -9.17 14.66
C VAL A 123 -19.78 -8.28 15.27
N ALA A 124 -20.83 -8.00 14.50
CA ALA A 124 -21.94 -7.16 14.93
C ALA A 124 -23.04 -7.98 15.62
N ILE A 125 -22.80 -8.44 16.85
CA ILE A 125 -23.66 -9.34 17.64
C ILE A 125 -25.15 -8.93 17.69
N ARG A 126 -25.43 -7.62 17.60
CA ARG A 126 -26.80 -7.06 17.65
C ARG A 126 -27.37 -6.68 16.27
N SER A 127 -26.78 -7.16 15.17
CA SER A 127 -27.29 -6.92 13.84
C SER A 127 -28.28 -8.00 13.38
N ALA A 128 -29.00 -7.76 12.30
CA ALA A 128 -29.84 -8.76 11.64
C ALA A 128 -28.99 -9.92 11.06
N GLU A 129 -27.68 -9.76 10.98
CA GLU A 129 -26.72 -10.75 10.51
C GLU A 129 -25.59 -10.88 11.56
N PRO A 130 -25.81 -11.67 12.62
CA PRO A 130 -24.96 -11.69 13.83
C PRO A 130 -23.53 -12.17 13.60
N ASP A 131 -23.28 -12.99 12.57
CA ASP A 131 -21.96 -13.57 12.33
C ASP A 131 -21.15 -12.79 11.29
N LYS A 132 -21.56 -11.56 10.93
CA LYS A 132 -20.83 -10.70 10.00
C LYS A 132 -20.08 -9.60 10.70
N PHE A 133 -18.99 -9.16 10.07
CA PHE A 133 -18.28 -7.95 10.47
C PHE A 133 -19.17 -6.71 10.44
N TYR A 134 -18.75 -5.66 11.12
CA TYR A 134 -19.44 -4.35 11.04
C TYR A 134 -19.59 -3.91 9.58
N SER A 135 -20.82 -3.65 9.15
CA SER A 135 -21.11 -3.20 7.78
C SER A 135 -20.81 -1.71 7.56
N SER A 136 -20.75 -0.92 8.64
CA SER A 136 -20.44 0.52 8.61
C SER A 136 -18.97 0.78 8.89
N LEU A 137 -18.26 1.37 7.92
CA LEU A 137 -16.88 1.80 8.11
C LEU A 137 -16.73 2.82 9.26
N SER A 138 -17.73 3.70 9.47
CA SER A 138 -17.69 4.68 10.55
C SER A 138 -17.84 4.04 11.93
N ALA A 139 -18.71 3.04 12.06
CA ALA A 139 -18.84 2.28 13.30
C ALA A 139 -17.58 1.46 13.60
N PHE A 140 -17.03 0.81 12.58
CA PHE A 140 -15.74 0.11 12.69
C PHE A 140 -14.61 1.06 13.10
N ALA A 141 -14.49 2.22 12.44
CA ALA A 141 -13.46 3.21 12.73
C ALA A 141 -13.57 3.76 14.16
N ALA A 142 -14.79 4.09 14.62
CA ALA A 142 -15.01 4.55 16.00
C ALA A 142 -14.56 3.48 17.00
N ARG A 143 -14.90 2.21 16.76
CA ARG A 143 -14.51 1.10 17.62
C ARG A 143 -13.00 0.89 17.62
N ALA A 144 -12.33 0.92 16.46
CA ALA A 144 -10.89 0.83 16.33
C ALA A 144 -10.15 1.97 17.04
N MET A 145 -10.70 3.20 16.99
CA MET A 145 -10.12 4.37 17.65
C MET A 145 -10.24 4.29 19.18
N LEU A 146 -11.26 3.62 19.69
CA LEU A 146 -11.52 3.45 21.13
C LEU A 146 -10.87 2.18 21.72
N GLY A 147 -10.10 1.42 20.93
CA GLY A 147 -9.50 0.17 21.39
C GLY A 147 -10.54 -0.92 21.66
N GLY A 148 -11.66 -0.91 20.95
CA GLY A 148 -12.81 -1.77 21.20
C GLY A 148 -12.70 -3.17 20.59
N PHE A 149 -11.59 -3.49 19.90
CA PHE A 149 -11.34 -4.83 19.36
C PHE A 149 -10.38 -5.62 20.26
N ASP A 150 -10.67 -6.88 20.46
CA ASP A 150 -9.72 -7.81 21.07
C ASP A 150 -8.56 -8.07 20.11
N ARG A 151 -7.33 -7.90 20.60
CA ARG A 151 -6.12 -7.97 19.76
C ARG A 151 -5.81 -9.39 19.30
N ASP A 152 -6.08 -10.38 20.12
CA ASP A 152 -5.81 -11.77 19.77
C ASP A 152 -6.87 -12.28 18.79
N GLN A 153 -8.13 -11.84 18.90
CA GLN A 153 -9.16 -12.08 17.89
C GLN A 153 -8.80 -11.45 16.54
N LEU A 154 -8.29 -10.20 16.52
CA LEU A 154 -7.80 -9.57 15.29
C LEU A 154 -6.67 -10.38 14.66
N VAL A 155 -5.68 -10.78 15.44
CA VAL A 155 -4.55 -11.58 14.95
C VAL A 155 -5.00 -12.96 14.46
N ALA A 156 -5.92 -13.60 15.17
CA ALA A 156 -6.47 -14.91 14.79
C ALA A 156 -7.16 -14.83 13.44
N GLU A 157 -8.07 -13.86 13.24
CA GLU A 157 -8.81 -13.71 12.00
C GLU A 157 -7.89 -13.35 10.82
N VAL A 158 -6.98 -12.38 10.98
CA VAL A 158 -6.01 -12.04 9.94
C VAL A 158 -5.15 -13.25 9.57
N THR A 159 -4.69 -14.00 10.57
CA THR A 159 -3.91 -15.23 10.35
C THR A 159 -4.73 -16.27 9.60
N ALA A 160 -6.01 -16.46 9.96
CA ALA A 160 -6.90 -17.42 9.31
C ALA A 160 -7.09 -17.05 7.81
N GLN A 161 -7.30 -15.78 7.49
CA GLN A 161 -7.43 -15.31 6.11
C GLN A 161 -6.15 -15.58 5.30
N ILE A 162 -4.97 -15.23 5.83
CA ILE A 162 -3.68 -15.49 5.15
C ILE A 162 -3.48 -17.00 4.94
N ARG A 163 -3.67 -17.80 5.98
CA ARG A 163 -3.49 -19.26 5.94
C ARG A 163 -4.44 -19.94 4.98
N LYS A 164 -5.69 -19.47 4.86
CA LYS A 164 -6.63 -20.00 3.87
C LYS A 164 -6.12 -19.85 2.45
N ILE A 165 -5.51 -18.69 2.11
CA ILE A 165 -4.91 -18.49 0.79
C ILE A 165 -3.67 -19.39 0.64
N GLN A 166 -2.78 -19.44 1.64
CA GLN A 166 -1.57 -20.27 1.60
C GLN A 166 -1.91 -21.77 1.45
N ALA A 167 -3.00 -22.26 2.06
CA ALA A 167 -3.45 -23.64 1.94
C ALA A 167 -3.82 -24.04 0.51
N THR A 168 -4.11 -23.08 -0.38
CA THR A 168 -4.33 -23.36 -1.81
C THR A 168 -3.03 -23.57 -2.60
N GLY A 169 -1.85 -23.40 -1.98
CA GLY A 169 -0.55 -23.43 -2.64
C GLY A 169 -0.13 -22.09 -3.26
N LEU A 170 -0.95 -21.05 -3.20
CA LEU A 170 -0.57 -19.71 -3.64
C LEU A 170 0.39 -19.05 -2.62
N GLN A 171 1.45 -18.45 -3.14
CA GLN A 171 2.34 -17.62 -2.32
C GLN A 171 1.65 -16.27 -2.03
N VAL A 172 1.47 -15.94 -0.75
CA VAL A 172 0.99 -14.61 -0.34
C VAL A 172 2.18 -13.66 -0.26
N THR A 173 2.31 -12.76 -1.24
CA THR A 173 3.47 -11.88 -1.38
C THR A 173 3.40 -10.63 -0.52
N HIS A 174 2.19 -10.13 -0.26
CA HIS A 174 1.95 -8.90 0.51
C HIS A 174 0.57 -8.90 1.16
N LEU A 175 0.38 -7.94 2.06
CA LEU A 175 -0.91 -7.71 2.74
C LEU A 175 -1.41 -6.29 2.47
N ASP A 176 -2.70 -6.19 2.37
CA ASP A 176 -3.43 -4.94 2.53
C ASP A 176 -4.76 -5.19 3.27
N THR A 177 -5.66 -4.22 3.30
CA THR A 177 -6.98 -4.41 3.92
C THR A 177 -8.07 -3.76 3.10
N HIS A 178 -9.22 -4.40 3.06
CA HIS A 178 -10.45 -3.81 2.54
C HIS A 178 -10.74 -2.48 3.23
N LYS A 179 -11.08 -1.46 2.45
CA LYS A 179 -11.32 -0.08 2.92
C LYS A 179 -10.14 0.55 3.69
N HIS A 180 -8.91 0.08 3.44
CA HIS A 180 -7.68 0.60 4.07
C HIS A 180 -7.71 0.61 5.62
N ALA A 181 -8.38 -0.37 6.23
CA ALA A 181 -8.55 -0.47 7.68
C ALA A 181 -7.22 -0.51 8.46
N HIS A 182 -6.10 -0.92 7.82
CA HIS A 182 -4.77 -0.94 8.45
C HIS A 182 -4.15 0.44 8.73
N ILE A 183 -4.86 1.52 8.39
CA ILE A 183 -4.50 2.87 8.85
C ILE A 183 -4.70 3.03 10.35
N PHE A 184 -5.61 2.26 10.96
CA PHE A 184 -5.82 2.26 12.40
C PHE A 184 -4.70 1.50 13.10
N PRO A 185 -4.03 2.10 14.12
CA PRO A 185 -2.85 1.52 14.77
C PRO A 185 -3.05 0.12 15.37
N GLU A 186 -4.26 -0.18 15.85
CA GLU A 186 -4.61 -1.49 16.40
C GLU A 186 -4.66 -2.56 15.31
N ILE A 187 -5.34 -2.24 14.20
CA ILE A 187 -5.43 -3.13 13.04
C ILE A 187 -4.03 -3.35 12.43
N LEU A 188 -3.25 -2.28 12.25
CA LEU A 188 -1.86 -2.40 11.78
C LEU A 188 -1.04 -3.35 12.66
N THR A 189 -1.16 -3.24 13.98
CA THR A 189 -0.42 -4.09 14.91
C THR A 189 -0.78 -5.58 14.72
N ALA A 190 -2.06 -5.88 14.55
CA ALA A 190 -2.53 -7.24 14.30
C ALA A 190 -2.03 -7.77 12.94
N LEU A 191 -2.08 -6.95 11.88
CA LEU A 191 -1.56 -7.33 10.56
C LEU A 191 -0.06 -7.63 10.60
N LEU A 192 0.73 -6.78 11.25
CA LEU A 192 2.18 -6.96 11.35
C LEU A 192 2.53 -8.25 12.12
N ARG A 193 1.77 -8.57 13.18
CA ARG A 193 1.95 -9.82 13.93
C ARG A 193 1.58 -11.04 13.08
N ALA A 194 0.43 -11.02 12.43
CA ALA A 194 -0.01 -12.11 11.55
C ALA A 194 0.91 -12.29 10.33
N ALA A 195 1.38 -11.21 9.71
CA ALA A 195 2.35 -11.24 8.61
C ALA A 195 3.61 -12.03 9.01
N ARG A 196 4.18 -11.72 10.18
CA ARG A 196 5.36 -12.44 10.71
C ARG A 196 5.07 -13.91 10.95
N MET A 197 3.91 -14.25 11.54
CA MET A 197 3.50 -15.64 11.81
C MET A 197 3.29 -16.44 10.51
N CYS A 198 2.93 -15.78 9.42
CA CYS A 198 2.65 -16.38 8.12
C CYS A 198 3.79 -16.25 7.12
N GLY A 199 4.90 -15.61 7.47
CA GLY A 199 6.06 -15.42 6.58
C GLY A 199 5.82 -14.41 5.44
N VAL A 200 4.87 -13.47 5.59
CA VAL A 200 4.62 -12.42 4.60
C VAL A 200 5.52 -11.22 4.89
N LEU A 201 6.25 -10.75 3.88
CA LEU A 201 7.31 -9.75 4.07
C LEU A 201 6.92 -8.33 3.64
N ALA A 202 5.82 -8.15 2.91
CA ALA A 202 5.41 -6.83 2.44
C ALA A 202 4.00 -6.46 2.89
N ILE A 203 3.77 -5.15 3.06
CA ILE A 203 2.46 -4.58 3.38
C ILE A 203 2.28 -3.28 2.59
N ARG A 204 1.06 -3.04 2.11
CA ARG A 204 0.67 -1.76 1.48
C ARG A 204 0.91 -0.59 2.43
N ASN A 205 1.48 0.48 1.91
CA ASN A 205 1.52 1.77 2.60
C ASN A 205 0.22 2.54 2.33
N PRO A 206 -0.66 2.76 3.32
CA PRO A 206 -1.93 3.45 3.08
C PRO A 206 -1.78 4.97 2.91
N ILE A 207 -0.56 5.49 2.96
CA ILE A 207 -0.27 6.93 2.94
C ILE A 207 -0.16 7.44 1.51
N VAL A 208 -1.01 8.40 1.18
CA VAL A 208 -1.00 9.06 -0.13
C VAL A 208 0.07 10.16 -0.16
N PRO A 209 0.91 10.24 -1.22
CA PRO A 209 1.94 11.27 -1.33
C PRO A 209 1.31 12.64 -1.64
N VAL A 210 1.09 13.45 -0.61
CA VAL A 210 0.43 14.77 -0.75
C VAL A 210 1.16 15.68 -1.76
N LYS A 211 2.47 15.52 -1.93
CA LYS A 211 3.27 16.30 -2.90
C LYS A 211 2.96 15.92 -4.35
N ALA A 212 2.63 14.64 -4.62
CA ALA A 212 2.24 14.19 -5.95
C ALA A 212 0.80 14.57 -6.31
N LEU A 213 0.01 15.02 -5.34
CA LEU A 213 -1.40 15.39 -5.49
C LEU A 213 -1.65 16.86 -5.14
N PRO A 214 -1.19 17.83 -5.95
CA PRO A 214 -1.44 19.23 -5.67
C PRO A 214 -2.94 19.53 -5.72
N ALA A 215 -3.44 20.27 -4.71
CA ALA A 215 -4.86 20.58 -4.56
C ALA A 215 -5.54 21.15 -5.83
N ARG A 216 -4.75 21.85 -6.69
CA ARG A 216 -5.24 22.41 -7.96
C ARG A 216 -5.85 21.39 -8.92
N GLN A 217 -5.42 20.11 -8.89
CA GLN A 217 -5.96 19.06 -9.77
C GLN A 217 -7.38 18.62 -9.39
N PHE A 218 -7.85 19.00 -8.18
CA PHE A 218 -9.22 18.75 -7.73
C PHE A 218 -10.16 19.95 -7.96
N ARG A 219 -9.67 21.04 -8.62
CA ARG A 219 -10.49 22.20 -8.97
C ARG A 219 -11.66 21.74 -9.86
N GLY A 220 -12.89 22.13 -9.50
CA GLY A 220 -14.11 21.68 -10.18
C GLY A 220 -14.62 20.29 -9.79
N LYS A 221 -13.97 19.60 -8.84
CA LYS A 221 -14.36 18.27 -8.37
C LYS A 221 -14.67 18.27 -6.86
N PRO A 222 -15.79 18.88 -6.40
CA PRO A 222 -16.05 19.08 -4.97
C PRO A 222 -16.13 17.78 -4.17
N HIS A 223 -16.57 16.68 -4.79
CA HIS A 223 -16.64 15.36 -4.16
C HIS A 223 -15.26 14.79 -3.76
N LEU A 224 -14.17 15.23 -4.41
CA LEU A 224 -12.81 14.81 -4.09
C LEU A 224 -12.18 15.61 -2.94
N TRP A 225 -12.67 16.84 -2.66
CA TRP A 225 -12.12 17.68 -1.58
C TRP A 225 -12.28 17.07 -0.20
N LYS A 226 -13.43 16.43 0.08
CA LYS A 226 -13.65 15.73 1.35
C LYS A 226 -12.62 14.60 1.52
N ARG A 227 -12.39 13.80 0.47
CA ARG A 227 -11.41 12.71 0.48
C ARG A 227 -9.98 13.25 0.61
N TYR A 228 -9.65 14.31 -0.10
CA TYR A 228 -8.35 14.98 0.02
C TYR A 228 -8.09 15.46 1.46
N GLY A 229 -9.07 16.07 2.11
CA GLY A 229 -8.98 16.46 3.52
C GLY A 229 -8.74 15.27 4.45
N GLN A 230 -9.47 14.17 4.24
CA GLN A 230 -9.28 12.92 5.01
C GLN A 230 -7.87 12.36 4.84
N VAL A 231 -7.37 12.28 3.61
CA VAL A 231 -6.02 11.80 3.30
C VAL A 231 -4.95 12.68 3.95
N ARG A 232 -5.11 14.01 3.92
CA ARG A 232 -4.19 14.92 4.60
C ARG A 232 -4.16 14.72 6.11
N MET A 233 -5.30 14.48 6.72
CA MET A 233 -5.38 14.16 8.15
C MET A 233 -4.66 12.84 8.45
N LEU A 234 -4.87 11.82 7.62
CA LEU A 234 -4.25 10.51 7.78
C LEU A 234 -2.73 10.53 7.58
N HIS A 235 -2.22 11.50 6.83
CA HIS A 235 -0.77 11.68 6.63
C HIS A 235 -0.01 11.95 7.94
N THR A 236 -0.69 12.44 8.98
CA THR A 236 -0.08 12.64 10.31
C THR A 236 0.38 11.33 10.95
N PHE A 237 -0.20 10.20 10.56
CA PHE A 237 0.18 8.86 11.05
C PHE A 237 1.32 8.21 10.27
N SER A 238 1.83 8.83 9.20
CA SER A 238 2.84 8.24 8.32
C SER A 238 4.12 7.82 9.04
N GLY A 239 4.62 8.66 9.95
CA GLY A 239 5.82 8.35 10.72
C GLY A 239 5.67 7.11 11.61
N GLN A 240 4.51 6.96 12.25
CA GLN A 240 4.20 5.79 13.09
C GLN A 240 4.06 4.52 12.24
N PHE A 241 3.43 4.63 11.07
CA PHE A 241 3.28 3.50 10.15
C PHE A 241 4.65 2.96 9.73
N HIS A 242 5.52 3.80 9.19
CA HIS A 242 6.87 3.40 8.77
C HIS A 242 7.69 2.81 9.92
N GLN A 243 7.68 3.46 11.09
CA GLN A 243 8.43 2.96 12.25
C GLN A 243 7.98 1.56 12.67
N ARG A 244 6.66 1.32 12.74
CA ARG A 244 6.10 0.02 13.14
C ARG A 244 6.38 -1.05 12.09
N THR A 245 6.22 -0.75 10.81
CA THR A 245 6.48 -1.66 9.70
C THR A 245 7.95 -2.08 9.64
N THR A 246 8.88 -1.12 9.75
CA THR A 246 10.32 -1.39 9.78
C THR A 246 10.71 -2.24 11.00
N ARG A 247 10.19 -1.92 12.19
CA ARG A 247 10.44 -2.72 13.40
C ARG A 247 9.90 -4.15 13.30
N ALA A 248 8.83 -4.35 12.55
CA ALA A 248 8.29 -5.68 12.29
C ALA A 248 9.09 -6.45 11.23
N GLY A 249 10.05 -5.82 10.55
CA GLY A 249 10.86 -6.41 9.50
C GLY A 249 10.15 -6.55 8.15
N LEU A 250 9.03 -5.83 7.96
CA LEU A 250 8.30 -5.82 6.69
C LEU A 250 8.76 -4.65 5.83
N VAL A 251 8.63 -4.84 4.51
CA VAL A 251 8.82 -3.79 3.51
C VAL A 251 7.49 -3.18 3.08
N THR A 252 7.56 -1.94 2.64
CA THR A 252 6.38 -1.19 2.20
C THR A 252 6.76 -0.22 1.09
N PRO A 253 5.94 -0.03 0.06
CA PRO A 253 6.14 1.04 -0.92
C PRO A 253 6.21 2.42 -0.26
N ASP A 254 6.73 3.41 -0.98
CA ASP A 254 6.85 4.79 -0.48
C ASP A 254 5.50 5.47 -0.26
N GLY A 255 4.45 4.96 -0.90
CA GLY A 255 3.06 5.38 -0.69
C GLY A 255 2.10 4.81 -1.73
N VAL A 256 0.84 5.24 -1.65
CA VAL A 256 -0.26 4.74 -2.46
C VAL A 256 -0.92 5.84 -3.28
N LEU A 257 -1.32 5.51 -4.51
CA LEU A 257 -2.08 6.31 -5.47
C LEU A 257 -3.43 5.64 -5.74
N GLY A 258 -4.40 6.37 -6.29
CA GLY A 258 -5.71 5.83 -6.65
C GLY A 258 -6.75 5.85 -5.53
N VAL A 259 -6.35 6.08 -4.27
CA VAL A 259 -7.26 6.07 -3.11
C VAL A 259 -8.25 7.24 -3.14
N ILE A 260 -7.80 8.45 -3.48
CA ILE A 260 -8.68 9.63 -3.60
C ILE A 260 -9.61 9.44 -4.79
N GLU A 261 -9.06 8.93 -5.87
CA GLU A 261 -9.71 8.73 -7.17
C GLU A 261 -10.58 7.48 -7.23
N THR A 262 -10.66 6.66 -6.19
CA THR A 262 -11.46 5.42 -6.18
C THR A 262 -12.88 5.67 -6.67
N GLY A 263 -13.26 4.98 -7.77
CA GLY A 263 -14.55 5.14 -8.45
C GLY A 263 -14.62 6.34 -9.40
N SER A 264 -13.49 7.00 -9.69
CA SER A 264 -13.37 8.08 -10.68
C SER A 264 -11.96 8.16 -11.29
N LEU A 265 -11.24 7.04 -11.31
CA LEU A 265 -9.91 6.94 -11.88
C LEU A 265 -9.98 7.02 -13.41
N GLY A 266 -9.65 8.20 -13.95
CA GLY A 266 -9.60 8.45 -15.39
C GLY A 266 -8.18 8.72 -15.87
N ILE A 267 -7.93 8.53 -17.17
CA ILE A 267 -6.61 8.66 -17.80
C ILE A 267 -5.96 10.02 -17.53
N SER A 268 -6.73 11.11 -17.63
CA SER A 268 -6.22 12.48 -17.47
C SER A 268 -5.68 12.71 -16.04
N LEU A 269 -6.43 12.27 -15.03
CA LEU A 269 -6.03 12.42 -13.62
C LEU A 269 -4.85 11.51 -13.29
N LEU A 270 -4.87 10.26 -13.78
CA LEU A 270 -3.78 9.31 -13.59
C LEU A 270 -2.48 9.83 -14.23
N ARG A 271 -2.53 10.35 -15.46
CA ARG A 271 -1.36 10.96 -16.12
C ARG A 271 -0.80 12.13 -15.31
N GLN A 272 -1.65 13.01 -14.79
CA GLN A 272 -1.20 14.12 -13.95
C GLN A 272 -0.51 13.64 -12.67
N THR A 273 -1.05 12.62 -12.03
CA THR A 273 -0.48 12.04 -10.81
C THR A 273 0.86 11.37 -11.09
N LEU A 274 0.94 10.54 -12.12
CA LEU A 274 2.15 9.79 -12.47
C LEU A 274 3.26 10.68 -13.03
N ALA A 275 2.94 11.77 -13.76
CA ALA A 275 3.92 12.73 -14.25
C ALA A 275 4.69 13.42 -13.10
N ASN A 276 4.04 13.60 -11.95
CA ASN A 276 4.63 14.21 -10.76
C ASN A 276 5.13 13.18 -9.73
N LEU A 277 5.20 11.90 -10.11
CA LEU A 277 5.61 10.82 -9.21
C LEU A 277 7.09 11.01 -8.83
N PRO A 278 7.43 11.10 -7.52
CA PRO A 278 8.81 11.13 -7.09
C PRO A 278 9.53 9.82 -7.39
N GLU A 279 10.85 9.83 -7.31
CA GLU A 279 11.66 8.62 -7.30
C GLU A 279 11.24 7.68 -6.17
N GLY A 280 11.39 6.37 -6.38
CA GLY A 280 11.00 5.37 -5.41
C GLY A 280 10.05 4.32 -5.98
N THR A 281 9.40 3.57 -5.09
CA THR A 281 8.42 2.53 -5.42
C THR A 281 7.05 2.94 -4.89
N TRP A 282 6.10 3.09 -5.78
CA TRP A 282 4.75 3.55 -5.49
C TRP A 282 3.73 2.48 -5.84
N GLU A 283 2.62 2.46 -5.15
CA GLU A 283 1.52 1.56 -5.47
C GLU A 283 0.35 2.33 -6.07
N LEU A 284 -0.20 1.87 -7.18
CA LEU A 284 -1.48 2.29 -7.73
C LEU A 284 -2.54 1.25 -7.37
N VAL A 285 -3.49 1.63 -6.54
CA VAL A 285 -4.67 0.82 -6.22
C VAL A 285 -5.71 0.99 -7.31
N CYS A 286 -6.24 -0.12 -7.81
CA CYS A 286 -7.30 -0.14 -8.80
C CYS A 286 -8.31 -1.26 -8.51
N HIS A 287 -9.48 -1.14 -9.09
CA HIS A 287 -10.61 -2.05 -8.87
C HIS A 287 -11.23 -2.47 -10.21
N PRO A 288 -10.47 -3.17 -11.09
CA PRO A 288 -11.04 -3.62 -12.35
C PRO A 288 -12.18 -4.62 -12.12
N GLY A 289 -13.21 -4.58 -12.96
CA GLY A 289 -14.34 -5.50 -12.86
C GLY A 289 -15.32 -5.32 -14.01
N TYR A 290 -16.22 -6.28 -14.13
CA TYR A 290 -17.37 -6.18 -15.01
C TYR A 290 -18.61 -5.80 -14.18
N ASN A 291 -19.40 -4.84 -14.67
CA ASN A 291 -20.68 -4.47 -14.06
C ASN A 291 -21.77 -5.46 -14.47
N ASP A 292 -21.64 -6.71 -14.01
CA ASP A 292 -22.55 -7.80 -14.24
C ASP A 292 -23.59 -7.96 -13.11
N ALA A 293 -24.46 -8.96 -13.22
CA ALA A 293 -25.50 -9.24 -12.24
C ALA A 293 -24.91 -9.60 -10.86
N ASP A 294 -23.79 -10.36 -10.84
CA ASP A 294 -23.12 -10.75 -9.58
C ASP A 294 -22.63 -9.50 -8.85
N LEU A 295 -21.99 -8.55 -9.56
CA LEU A 295 -21.48 -7.32 -8.95
C LEU A 295 -22.62 -6.41 -8.44
N ARG A 296 -23.76 -6.34 -9.17
CA ARG A 296 -24.92 -5.54 -8.74
C ARG A 296 -25.60 -6.11 -7.51
N ALA A 297 -25.44 -7.39 -7.23
CA ALA A 297 -25.93 -8.03 -6.01
C ALA A 297 -25.03 -7.76 -4.79
N VAL A 298 -23.80 -7.31 -5.01
CA VAL A 298 -22.87 -6.95 -3.93
C VAL A 298 -23.13 -5.52 -3.43
N ARG A 299 -23.04 -5.31 -2.14
CA ARG A 299 -23.13 -3.97 -1.55
C ARG A 299 -21.87 -3.16 -1.85
N THR A 300 -21.79 -2.59 -3.04
CA THR A 300 -20.66 -1.73 -3.46
C THR A 300 -21.17 -0.50 -4.21
N ARG A 301 -20.43 0.58 -4.15
CA ARG A 301 -20.65 1.77 -4.98
C ARG A 301 -19.83 1.76 -6.27
N LEU A 302 -18.91 0.80 -6.40
CA LEU A 302 -18.03 0.69 -7.55
C LEU A 302 -18.66 -0.26 -8.55
N LEU A 303 -19.52 0.26 -9.43
CA LEU A 303 -20.18 -0.48 -10.50
C LEU A 303 -19.53 -0.15 -11.84
N ASP A 304 -20.00 0.87 -12.56
CA ASP A 304 -19.45 1.28 -13.87
C ASP A 304 -17.97 1.68 -13.80
N ALA A 305 -17.57 2.28 -12.67
CA ALA A 305 -16.18 2.65 -12.44
C ALA A 305 -15.19 1.48 -12.56
N ARG A 306 -15.60 0.25 -12.21
CA ARG A 306 -14.75 -0.94 -12.37
C ARG A 306 -14.50 -1.27 -13.84
N GLU A 307 -15.51 -1.11 -14.70
CA GLU A 307 -15.34 -1.29 -16.13
C GLU A 307 -14.46 -0.21 -16.75
N GLU A 308 -14.62 1.04 -16.31
CA GLU A 308 -13.78 2.15 -16.74
C GLU A 308 -12.32 1.91 -16.35
N GLU A 309 -12.08 1.47 -15.12
CA GLU A 309 -10.73 1.10 -14.66
C GLU A 309 -10.16 -0.09 -15.45
N ARG A 310 -10.96 -1.12 -15.73
CA ARG A 310 -10.55 -2.25 -16.58
C ARG A 310 -10.10 -1.78 -17.96
N ARG A 311 -10.91 -0.95 -18.64
CA ARG A 311 -10.56 -0.39 -19.97
C ARG A 311 -9.31 0.47 -19.91
N LEU A 312 -9.18 1.30 -18.86
CA LEU A 312 -8.00 2.15 -18.65
C LEU A 312 -6.73 1.30 -18.49
N LEU A 313 -6.78 0.29 -17.63
CA LEU A 313 -5.63 -0.55 -17.29
C LEU A 313 -5.15 -1.43 -18.45
N THR A 314 -6.02 -1.72 -19.45
CA THR A 314 -5.67 -2.45 -20.68
C THR A 314 -5.34 -1.52 -21.85
N SER A 315 -5.46 -0.20 -21.69
CA SER A 315 -5.29 0.74 -22.78
C SER A 315 -3.83 0.86 -23.24
N ALA A 316 -3.62 0.92 -24.56
CA ALA A 316 -2.32 1.22 -25.14
C ALA A 316 -1.81 2.61 -24.77
N GLU A 317 -2.74 3.55 -24.54
CA GLU A 317 -2.41 4.92 -24.13
C GLU A 317 -1.71 4.96 -22.77
N LEU A 318 -2.22 4.22 -21.77
CA LEU A 318 -1.59 4.17 -20.46
C LEU A 318 -0.21 3.52 -20.54
N ARG A 319 -0.08 2.43 -21.29
CA ARG A 319 1.19 1.73 -21.48
C ARG A 319 2.24 2.64 -22.09
N LYS A 320 1.90 3.29 -23.21
CA LYS A 320 2.75 4.27 -23.88
C LYS A 320 3.18 5.40 -22.93
N PHE A 321 2.24 5.91 -22.14
CA PHE A 321 2.53 6.97 -21.18
C PHE A 321 3.53 6.53 -20.09
N LEU A 322 3.40 5.32 -19.54
CA LEU A 322 4.35 4.79 -18.56
C LEU A 322 5.75 4.68 -19.13
N ASP A 323 5.88 4.21 -20.39
CA ASP A 323 7.16 4.10 -21.11
C ASP A 323 7.78 5.49 -21.35
N GLU A 324 7.00 6.46 -21.86
CA GLU A 324 7.43 7.84 -22.08
C GLU A 324 7.92 8.50 -20.78
N GLN A 325 7.26 8.22 -19.66
CA GLN A 325 7.64 8.73 -18.34
C GLN A 325 8.77 7.92 -17.68
N LYS A 326 9.25 6.85 -18.31
CA LYS A 326 10.26 5.92 -17.75
C LYS A 326 9.85 5.40 -16.38
N ILE A 327 8.58 5.04 -16.21
CA ILE A 327 8.04 4.43 -15.00
C ILE A 327 8.04 2.91 -15.21
N ARG A 328 8.87 2.20 -14.45
CA ARG A 328 8.93 0.74 -14.52
C ARG A 328 7.79 0.13 -13.70
N VAL A 329 6.92 -0.62 -14.35
CA VAL A 329 5.92 -1.44 -13.64
C VAL A 329 6.63 -2.67 -13.06
N ILE A 330 6.44 -2.91 -11.77
CA ILE A 330 6.96 -4.08 -11.05
C ILE A 330 5.84 -4.73 -10.24
N SER A 331 6.01 -5.99 -9.85
CA SER A 331 5.11 -6.68 -8.94
C SER A 331 5.54 -6.54 -7.47
N TYR A 332 4.66 -6.85 -6.53
CA TYR A 332 5.05 -6.99 -5.12
C TYR A 332 6.07 -8.11 -4.90
N ARG A 333 6.05 -9.17 -5.72
CA ARG A 333 7.06 -10.23 -5.69
C ARG A 333 8.44 -9.66 -6.00
N GLU A 334 8.61 -8.97 -7.14
CA GLU A 334 9.87 -8.32 -7.51
C GLU A 334 10.31 -7.28 -6.48
N PHE A 335 9.36 -6.55 -5.88
CA PHE A 335 9.66 -5.57 -4.82
C PHE A 335 10.28 -6.24 -3.59
N VAL A 336 9.72 -7.37 -3.14
CA VAL A 336 10.25 -8.14 -2.01
C VAL A 336 11.60 -8.76 -2.34
N GLU A 337 11.76 -9.35 -3.52
CA GLU A 337 13.03 -9.95 -3.99
C GLU A 337 14.15 -8.91 -3.99
N THR A 338 13.92 -7.74 -4.60
CA THR A 338 14.91 -6.65 -4.61
C THR A 338 15.33 -6.22 -3.20
N PHE A 339 14.43 -6.30 -2.23
CA PHE A 339 14.75 -5.94 -0.85
C PHE A 339 15.52 -7.04 -0.13
N THR A 340 15.19 -8.31 -0.37
CA THR A 340 15.90 -9.45 0.28
C THR A 340 17.33 -9.60 -0.25
N GLU A 341 17.56 -9.36 -1.53
CA GLU A 341 18.89 -9.36 -2.14
C GLU A 341 19.82 -8.25 -1.63
N ASN A 342 19.25 -7.10 -1.26
CA ASN A 342 20.01 -5.96 -0.74
C ASN A 342 20.10 -5.91 0.80
N ARG A 343 19.66 -6.95 1.51
CA ARG A 343 19.89 -7.06 2.95
C ARG A 343 21.35 -7.43 3.21
N PRO A 344 22.08 -6.63 4.03
CA PRO A 344 23.48 -6.90 4.38
C PRO A 344 23.62 -8.19 5.19
#